data_b6e36865becc98753fae9f8fab8b5a74
#
_entry.id   b6e36865becc98753fae9f8fab8b5a74
#
_cell.length_a   1.000
_cell.length_b   1.000
_cell.length_c   1.000
_cell.angle_alpha   90.00
_cell.angle_beta   90.00
_cell.angle_gamma   90.00
#
_symmetry.space_group_name_H-M   'P 1'
#
loop_
_entity.id
_entity.type
_entity.pdbx_description
1 polymer ?
#
loop_
_entity_poly.entity_id
_entity_poly.type
_entity_poly.pdbx_seq_one_letter_code
_entity_poly.pdbx_strand_id
1 'polypeptide(L)'
;MPKCAILCLAAMLPLAAQTPELKHRFIQVNGIKMHIAEQGDGPLVVLVHGFPELWYSWRHVLPALAAAGYHVVAPDMRGYGQTDAPPDPADYTLLKLAGDIVGVVHALGYEQAVIAGHDWGAPVAYTAANLRPDMFRAVVLLSVPFSVRGEGGIKPTEAMRRMMPPGKQFYQTYFQTPGVAEKELASDPKRTMRMLLYSASGSIPKQDKWRYIFGTDEKVLDTVTDPQQLPAWLKPEDIDYYATEFARTGFRGGLNYYRSQDLTWSETGFLIGRKLLQPTLFIAGQDDPVVEFAKGGLDNLEKSVPNLWKKVLLPGVGHWTEQEAPADVNRLFLEFLKSLK
;
A
#
# COMPACT_ATOMS: atom_id res chain seq x y z
N MET A 1 59.72 40.23 -25.20
CA MET A 1 59.35 38.89 -24.73
C MET A 1 57.94 38.96 -24.15
N PRO A 2 56.88 38.41 -24.79
CA PRO A 2 55.51 38.43 -24.23
C PRO A 2 55.35 37.31 -23.22
N LYS A 3 54.82 37.62 -22.04
CA LYS A 3 54.45 36.66 -21.00
C LYS A 3 53.10 36.00 -21.36
N CYS A 4 53.10 34.70 -21.70
CA CYS A 4 51.90 33.92 -21.83
C CYS A 4 51.30 33.66 -20.43
N ALA A 5 50.11 34.18 -20.19
CA ALA A 5 49.32 33.81 -19.01
C ALA A 5 48.51 32.56 -19.38
N ILE A 6 48.80 31.44 -18.73
CA ILE A 6 48.01 30.18 -18.80
C ILE A 6 46.81 30.34 -17.89
N LEU A 7 45.62 30.47 -18.50
CA LEU A 7 44.34 30.42 -17.79
C LEU A 7 44.00 28.97 -17.49
N CYS A 8 44.16 28.52 -16.23
CA CYS A 8 43.66 27.21 -15.78
C CYS A 8 42.13 27.30 -15.61
N LEU A 9 41.38 26.77 -16.58
CA LEU A 9 39.95 26.52 -16.42
C LEU A 9 39.77 25.29 -15.51
N ALA A 10 39.41 25.52 -14.25
CA ALA A 10 38.99 24.45 -13.35
C ALA A 10 37.60 23.98 -13.79
N ALA A 11 37.51 22.81 -14.40
CA ALA A 11 36.25 22.14 -14.67
C ALA A 11 35.62 21.74 -13.35
N MET A 12 34.56 22.45 -12.92
CA MET A 12 33.69 21.99 -11.85
C MET A 12 32.93 20.74 -12.31
N LEU A 13 33.37 19.57 -11.90
CA LEU A 13 32.58 18.37 -12.00
C LEU A 13 31.29 18.56 -11.18
N PRO A 14 30.11 18.22 -11.72
CA PRO A 14 28.89 18.28 -10.94
C PRO A 14 29.03 17.31 -9.77
N LEU A 15 28.90 17.84 -8.55
CA LEU A 15 28.79 17.02 -7.33
C LEU A 15 27.58 16.11 -7.53
N ALA A 16 27.79 14.81 -7.67
CA ALA A 16 26.69 13.84 -7.69
C ALA A 16 25.90 14.04 -6.39
N ALA A 17 24.64 14.46 -6.52
CA ALA A 17 23.76 14.64 -5.39
C ALA A 17 23.71 13.30 -4.61
N GLN A 18 24.25 13.29 -3.41
CA GLN A 18 24.17 12.10 -2.55
C GLN A 18 22.69 11.83 -2.26
N THR A 19 22.28 10.58 -2.47
CA THR A 19 20.94 10.14 -2.06
C THR A 19 20.78 10.41 -0.57
N PRO A 20 19.77 11.16 -0.12
CA PRO A 20 19.57 11.43 1.30
C PRO A 20 19.53 10.13 2.11
N GLU A 21 20.01 10.17 3.36
CA GLU A 21 20.02 9.02 4.25
C GLU A 21 18.59 8.60 4.63
N LEU A 22 18.33 7.28 4.64
CA LEU A 22 17.10 6.72 5.19
C LEU A 22 17.15 6.79 6.72
N LYS A 23 16.13 7.39 7.33
CA LYS A 23 15.99 7.54 8.78
C LYS A 23 14.77 6.80 9.29
N HIS A 24 14.89 6.30 10.52
CA HIS A 24 13.80 5.65 11.24
C HIS A 24 13.54 6.40 12.54
N ARG A 25 12.29 6.70 12.82
CA ARG A 25 11.88 7.30 14.09
C ARG A 25 10.46 6.95 14.49
N PHE A 26 10.11 7.33 15.70
CA PHE A 26 8.76 7.15 16.23
C PHE A 26 8.09 8.51 16.42
N ILE A 27 6.81 8.58 16.09
CA ILE A 27 5.95 9.74 16.30
C ILE A 27 4.68 9.33 17.05
N GLN A 28 4.07 10.28 17.76
CA GLN A 28 2.77 10.07 18.41
C GLN A 28 1.67 10.60 17.50
N VAL A 29 0.75 9.75 17.11
CA VAL A 29 -0.36 10.10 16.23
C VAL A 29 -1.63 9.40 16.67
N ASN A 30 -2.74 10.11 16.76
CA ASN A 30 -4.07 9.53 16.97
C ASN A 30 -4.11 8.46 18.10
N GLY A 31 -3.38 8.72 19.18
CA GLY A 31 -3.34 7.86 20.37
C GLY A 31 -2.43 6.61 20.27
N ILE A 32 -1.61 6.49 19.23
CA ILE A 32 -0.65 5.40 19.06
C ILE A 32 0.77 5.94 18.84
N LYS A 33 1.77 5.14 19.21
CA LYS A 33 3.16 5.32 18.84
C LYS A 33 3.39 4.65 17.49
N MET A 34 3.69 5.46 16.47
CA MET A 34 3.87 5.01 15.09
C MET A 34 5.33 5.09 14.68
N HIS A 35 5.86 4.01 14.13
CA HIS A 35 7.15 3.96 13.46
C HIS A 35 7.02 4.50 12.04
N ILE A 36 7.98 5.33 11.63
CA ILE A 36 8.10 5.82 10.26
C ILE A 36 9.52 5.62 9.74
N ALA A 37 9.61 5.24 8.45
CA ALA A 37 10.81 5.35 7.65
C ALA A 37 10.69 6.60 6.78
N GLU A 38 11.71 7.48 6.80
CA GLU A 38 11.66 8.74 6.06
C GLU A 38 12.98 9.04 5.36
N GLN A 39 12.90 9.77 4.24
CA GLN A 39 14.07 10.12 3.43
C GLN A 39 13.84 11.41 2.67
N GLY A 40 14.90 12.23 2.53
CA GLY A 40 14.87 13.50 1.80
C GLY A 40 14.25 14.65 2.57
N ASP A 41 14.14 15.78 1.89
CA ASP A 41 13.58 17.05 2.37
C ASP A 41 12.73 17.66 1.25
N GLY A 42 11.79 18.56 1.58
CA GLY A 42 10.93 19.22 0.58
C GLY A 42 9.45 18.92 0.76
N PRO A 43 8.64 18.99 -0.30
CA PRO A 43 7.19 18.70 -0.21
C PRO A 43 6.93 17.25 0.25
N LEU A 44 6.00 17.09 1.18
CA LEU A 44 5.71 15.79 1.80
C LEU A 44 4.97 14.83 0.86
N VAL A 45 5.46 13.59 0.79
CA VAL A 45 4.79 12.44 0.18
C VAL A 45 4.69 11.33 1.22
N VAL A 46 3.47 10.89 1.53
CA VAL A 46 3.21 9.79 2.47
C VAL A 46 2.86 8.52 1.70
N LEU A 47 3.54 7.41 2.00
CA LEU A 47 3.41 6.12 1.32
C LEU A 47 2.79 5.09 2.27
N VAL A 48 1.57 4.67 2.00
CA VAL A 48 0.75 3.81 2.87
C VAL A 48 0.71 2.39 2.30
N HIS A 49 1.25 1.42 3.06
CA HIS A 49 1.30 0.01 2.66
C HIS A 49 0.00 -0.74 2.97
N GLY A 50 -0.12 -1.97 2.46
CA GLY A 50 -1.24 -2.87 2.66
C GLY A 50 -0.93 -4.14 3.47
N PHE A 51 -1.65 -5.23 3.18
CA PHE A 51 -1.53 -6.52 3.85
C PHE A 51 -0.88 -7.57 2.91
N PRO A 52 0.03 -8.39 3.38
CA PRO A 52 0.78 -8.32 4.63
C PRO A 52 2.13 -7.61 4.40
N GLU A 53 2.11 -6.31 4.43
CA GLU A 53 3.25 -5.47 4.12
C GLU A 53 3.75 -4.67 5.33
N LEU A 54 4.77 -3.83 5.10
CA LEU A 54 5.41 -2.90 6.03
C LEU A 54 5.86 -1.66 5.25
N TRP A 55 6.42 -0.63 5.92
CA TRP A 55 7.11 0.46 5.24
C TRP A 55 8.10 -0.04 4.17
N TYR A 56 8.65 -1.24 4.37
CA TYR A 56 9.66 -1.87 3.54
C TYR A 56 9.21 -2.16 2.10
N SER A 57 7.91 -2.28 1.85
CA SER A 57 7.34 -2.39 0.50
C SER A 57 7.73 -1.20 -0.37
N TRP A 58 7.92 -0.04 0.24
CA TRP A 58 8.27 1.20 -0.42
C TRP A 58 9.79 1.45 -0.55
N ARG A 59 10.64 0.47 -0.19
CA ARG A 59 12.11 0.60 -0.16
C ARG A 59 12.74 1.06 -1.47
N HIS A 60 12.08 0.82 -2.61
CA HIS A 60 12.53 1.26 -3.93
C HIS A 60 11.92 2.60 -4.36
N VAL A 61 10.83 3.03 -3.76
CA VAL A 61 10.15 4.29 -4.07
C VAL A 61 10.72 5.43 -3.24
N LEU A 62 10.96 5.19 -1.94
CA LEU A 62 11.53 6.17 -1.00
C LEU A 62 12.76 6.89 -1.57
N PRO A 63 13.85 6.19 -1.96
CA PRO A 63 15.07 6.84 -2.43
C PRO A 63 14.87 7.58 -3.76
N ALA A 64 14.00 7.08 -4.64
CA ALA A 64 13.76 7.70 -5.94
C ALA A 64 13.05 9.05 -5.82
N LEU A 65 12.04 9.14 -4.96
CA LEU A 65 11.33 10.40 -4.73
C LEU A 65 12.16 11.37 -3.88
N ALA A 66 12.91 10.86 -2.90
CA ALA A 66 13.82 11.68 -2.09
C ALA A 66 14.93 12.32 -2.94
N ALA A 67 15.53 11.58 -3.88
CA ALA A 67 16.51 12.10 -4.82
C ALA A 67 15.91 13.15 -5.77
N ALA A 68 14.60 13.15 -5.98
CA ALA A 68 13.89 14.15 -6.76
C ALA A 68 13.45 15.38 -5.96
N GLY A 69 13.86 15.49 -4.67
CA GLY A 69 13.64 16.65 -3.81
C GLY A 69 12.32 16.63 -3.03
N TYR A 70 11.79 15.45 -2.72
CA TYR A 70 10.63 15.28 -1.85
C TYR A 70 11.05 14.77 -0.47
N HIS A 71 10.31 15.17 0.58
CA HIS A 71 10.35 14.48 1.86
C HIS A 71 9.38 13.29 1.77
N VAL A 72 9.90 12.09 1.80
CA VAL A 72 9.13 10.85 1.61
C VAL A 72 9.05 10.09 2.91
N VAL A 73 7.85 9.73 3.31
CA VAL A 73 7.58 9.08 4.59
C VAL A 73 6.72 7.84 4.37
N ALA A 74 7.20 6.69 4.82
CA ALA A 74 6.48 5.44 4.82
C ALA A 74 6.30 4.96 6.28
N PRO A 75 5.10 5.06 6.85
CA PRO A 75 4.82 4.50 8.17
C PRO A 75 4.71 2.97 8.10
N ASP A 76 5.11 2.27 9.17
CA ASP A 76 4.44 1.02 9.51
C ASP A 76 3.04 1.37 9.98
N MET A 77 2.04 0.92 9.27
CA MET A 77 0.66 1.24 9.59
C MET A 77 0.25 0.64 10.95
N ARG A 78 -0.80 1.18 11.58
CA ARG A 78 -1.39 0.65 12.81
C ARG A 78 -1.51 -0.87 12.75
N GLY A 79 -0.94 -1.58 13.75
CA GLY A 79 -0.98 -3.03 13.82
C GLY A 79 0.11 -3.77 13.06
N TYR A 80 1.05 -3.05 12.44
CA TYR A 80 2.17 -3.63 11.69
C TYR A 80 3.52 -3.16 12.20
N GLY A 81 4.54 -3.93 11.90
CA GLY A 81 5.94 -3.59 12.16
C GLY A 81 6.15 -3.08 13.58
N GLN A 82 6.82 -1.95 13.71
CA GLN A 82 7.15 -1.36 15.02
C GLN A 82 6.10 -0.38 15.55
N THR A 83 4.97 -0.25 14.87
CA THR A 83 3.83 0.58 15.30
C THR A 83 2.95 -0.16 16.31
N ASP A 84 2.30 0.58 17.21
CA ASP A 84 1.35 0.02 18.17
C ASP A 84 0.23 -0.77 17.47
N ALA A 85 -0.17 -1.88 18.12
CA ALA A 85 -1.17 -2.82 17.62
C ALA A 85 -2.32 -2.99 18.62
N PRO A 86 -3.29 -2.07 18.69
CA PRO A 86 -4.48 -2.23 19.52
C PRO A 86 -5.18 -3.58 19.28
N PRO A 87 -5.70 -4.24 20.31
CA PRO A 87 -6.27 -5.59 20.17
C PRO A 87 -7.65 -5.62 19.50
N ASP A 88 -8.43 -4.52 19.60
CA ASP A 88 -9.82 -4.47 19.14
C ASP A 88 -9.89 -4.19 17.64
N PRO A 89 -10.60 -4.99 16.82
CA PRO A 89 -10.87 -4.68 15.42
C PRO A 89 -11.51 -3.29 15.19
N ALA A 90 -12.28 -2.78 16.15
CA ALA A 90 -12.87 -1.44 16.08
C ALA A 90 -11.82 -0.30 16.03
N ASP A 91 -10.57 -0.59 16.39
CA ASP A 91 -9.48 0.37 16.26
C ASP A 91 -8.88 0.44 14.85
N TYR A 92 -9.38 -0.36 13.90
CA TYR A 92 -8.84 -0.49 12.55
C TYR A 92 -9.80 -0.03 11.44
N THR A 93 -10.83 0.74 11.78
CA THR A 93 -11.73 1.30 10.76
C THR A 93 -10.99 2.30 9.86
N LEU A 94 -11.43 2.48 8.62
CA LEU A 94 -10.80 3.43 7.69
C LEU A 94 -10.78 4.86 8.26
N LEU A 95 -11.73 5.24 9.12
CA LEU A 95 -11.70 6.55 9.78
C LEU A 95 -10.52 6.67 10.76
N LYS A 96 -10.24 5.61 11.51
CA LYS A 96 -9.09 5.55 12.42
C LYS A 96 -7.77 5.57 11.65
N LEU A 97 -7.67 4.75 10.61
CA LEU A 97 -6.46 4.66 9.78
C LEU A 97 -6.18 5.95 9.00
N ALA A 98 -7.22 6.59 8.45
CA ALA A 98 -7.11 7.91 7.83
C ALA A 98 -6.70 8.97 8.84
N GLY A 99 -7.26 8.91 10.06
CA GLY A 99 -6.87 9.76 11.19
C GLY A 99 -5.40 9.62 11.57
N ASP A 100 -4.84 8.42 11.50
CA ASP A 100 -3.41 8.17 11.75
C ASP A 100 -2.55 8.92 10.72
N ILE A 101 -2.91 8.86 9.43
CA ILE A 101 -2.15 9.55 8.36
C ILE A 101 -2.29 11.08 8.45
N VAL A 102 -3.47 11.59 8.80
CA VAL A 102 -3.63 13.01 9.15
C VAL A 102 -2.70 13.40 10.29
N GLY A 103 -2.62 12.56 11.32
CA GLY A 103 -1.70 12.72 12.44
C GLY A 103 -0.23 12.73 12.01
N VAL A 104 0.18 11.88 11.05
CA VAL A 104 1.53 11.87 10.48
C VAL A 104 1.87 13.22 9.86
N VAL A 105 0.99 13.76 8.99
CA VAL A 105 1.22 15.06 8.33
C VAL A 105 1.41 16.17 9.37
N HIS A 106 0.54 16.23 10.39
CA HIS A 106 0.64 17.21 11.47
C HIS A 106 1.90 17.04 12.33
N ALA A 107 2.23 15.80 12.73
CA ALA A 107 3.40 15.53 13.57
C ALA A 107 4.72 15.88 12.87
N LEU A 108 4.73 15.89 11.54
CA LEU A 108 5.85 16.30 10.71
C LEU A 108 5.90 17.82 10.43
N GLY A 109 4.87 18.56 10.85
CA GLY A 109 4.79 20.00 10.68
C GLY A 109 4.37 20.48 9.30
N TYR A 110 3.72 19.61 8.50
CA TYR A 110 3.22 19.97 7.18
C TYR A 110 1.73 20.33 7.19
N GLU A 111 1.34 21.26 6.33
CA GLU A 111 -0.05 21.60 6.07
C GLU A 111 -0.64 20.72 4.96
N GLN A 112 0.19 20.36 3.97
CA GLN A 112 -0.23 19.60 2.80
C GLN A 112 0.72 18.45 2.48
N ALA A 113 0.18 17.40 1.88
CA ALA A 113 0.92 16.24 1.39
C ALA A 113 0.33 15.68 0.10
N VAL A 114 1.14 14.93 -0.64
CA VAL A 114 0.66 13.91 -1.58
C VAL A 114 0.58 12.60 -0.81
N ILE A 115 -0.47 11.82 -1.03
CA ILE A 115 -0.63 10.51 -0.40
C ILE A 115 -0.65 9.42 -1.47
N ALA A 116 0.11 8.35 -1.22
CA ALA A 116 0.08 7.14 -2.04
C ALA A 116 -0.32 5.95 -1.18
N GLY A 117 -1.07 5.00 -1.74
CA GLY A 117 -1.44 3.78 -1.03
C GLY A 117 -1.46 2.57 -1.94
N HIS A 118 -0.97 1.44 -1.42
CA HIS A 118 -1.01 0.14 -2.05
C HIS A 118 -1.90 -0.81 -1.24
N ASP A 119 -2.66 -1.69 -1.90
CA ASP A 119 -3.60 -2.65 -1.29
C ASP A 119 -4.51 -1.96 -0.26
N TRP A 120 -4.52 -2.33 1.03
CA TRP A 120 -5.26 -1.63 2.09
C TRP A 120 -4.85 -0.17 2.26
N GLY A 121 -3.61 0.17 1.89
CA GLY A 121 -3.16 1.55 1.89
C GLY A 121 -3.92 2.43 0.90
N ALA A 122 -4.43 1.90 -0.20
CA ALA A 122 -5.21 2.68 -1.17
C ALA A 122 -6.57 3.12 -0.60
N PRO A 123 -7.41 2.26 0.03
CA PRO A 123 -8.58 2.67 0.82
C PRO A 123 -8.28 3.72 1.88
N VAL A 124 -7.17 3.59 2.60
CA VAL A 124 -6.76 4.60 3.59
C VAL A 124 -6.46 5.92 2.90
N ALA A 125 -5.69 5.90 1.79
CA ALA A 125 -5.28 7.09 1.06
C ALA A 125 -6.48 7.87 0.51
N TYR A 126 -7.40 7.21 -0.21
CA TYR A 126 -8.55 7.93 -0.75
C TYR A 126 -9.57 8.34 0.33
N THR A 127 -9.65 7.61 1.45
CA THR A 127 -10.50 8.03 2.57
C THR A 127 -9.92 9.27 3.24
N ALA A 128 -8.62 9.31 3.51
CA ALA A 128 -7.95 10.48 4.06
C ALA A 128 -8.11 11.71 3.14
N ALA A 129 -7.93 11.52 1.83
CA ALA A 129 -8.08 12.59 0.85
C ALA A 129 -9.54 13.11 0.76
N ASN A 130 -10.54 12.24 0.85
CA ASN A 130 -11.94 12.64 0.89
C ASN A 130 -12.33 13.39 2.18
N LEU A 131 -11.72 13.02 3.31
CA LEU A 131 -11.98 13.64 4.61
C LEU A 131 -11.24 14.98 4.79
N ARG A 132 -10.02 15.07 4.25
CA ARG A 132 -9.13 16.24 4.37
C ARG A 132 -8.63 16.67 2.98
N PRO A 133 -9.56 17.16 2.11
CA PRO A 133 -9.17 17.65 0.78
C PRO A 133 -8.31 18.92 0.82
N ASP A 134 -8.32 19.63 1.94
CA ASP A 134 -7.42 20.75 2.26
C ASP A 134 -5.97 20.30 2.45
N MET A 135 -5.76 19.12 3.03
CA MET A 135 -4.45 18.56 3.36
C MET A 135 -3.88 17.69 2.24
N PHE A 136 -4.66 16.80 1.66
CA PHE A 136 -4.18 15.89 0.62
C PHE A 136 -4.47 16.45 -0.78
N ARG A 137 -3.46 17.10 -1.37
CA ARG A 137 -3.58 17.81 -2.64
C ARG A 137 -3.56 16.91 -3.87
N ALA A 138 -3.09 15.66 -3.75
CA ALA A 138 -3.06 14.66 -4.83
C ALA A 138 -2.96 13.24 -4.24
N VAL A 139 -3.40 12.26 -5.01
CA VAL A 139 -3.48 10.85 -4.59
C VAL A 139 -2.84 9.93 -5.63
N VAL A 140 -2.08 8.93 -5.17
CA VAL A 140 -1.61 7.82 -6.00
C VAL A 140 -2.17 6.51 -5.43
N LEU A 141 -2.86 5.75 -6.26
CA LEU A 141 -3.46 4.48 -5.88
C LEU A 141 -2.77 3.34 -6.63
N LEU A 142 -2.28 2.35 -5.89
CA LEU A 142 -1.70 1.14 -6.45
C LEU A 142 -2.59 -0.07 -6.13
N SER A 143 -2.79 -0.93 -7.11
CA SER A 143 -3.59 -2.17 -7.04
C SER A 143 -5.09 -1.91 -6.88
N VAL A 144 -5.54 -1.26 -5.81
CA VAL A 144 -6.96 -1.09 -5.47
C VAL A 144 -7.49 0.24 -6.00
N PRO A 145 -8.42 0.22 -6.99
CA PRO A 145 -9.01 1.44 -7.54
C PRO A 145 -10.01 2.07 -6.57
N PHE A 146 -10.18 3.39 -6.67
CA PHE A 146 -11.27 4.07 -6.00
C PHE A 146 -12.62 3.68 -6.60
N SER A 147 -13.59 3.41 -5.73
CA SER A 147 -14.98 3.17 -6.10
C SER A 147 -15.91 4.04 -5.26
N VAL A 148 -16.86 4.69 -5.92
CA VAL A 148 -17.89 5.47 -5.21
C VAL A 148 -18.76 4.51 -4.42
N ARG A 149 -18.93 4.80 -3.13
CA ARG A 149 -19.87 4.08 -2.30
C ARG A 149 -21.30 4.39 -2.75
N GLY A 150 -22.04 3.33 -3.14
CA GLY A 150 -23.46 3.45 -3.54
C GLY A 150 -24.40 3.64 -2.35
N GLU A 151 -25.62 4.08 -2.64
CA GLU A 151 -26.72 4.12 -1.69
C GLU A 151 -27.20 2.71 -1.35
N GLY A 152 -27.61 2.52 -0.10
CA GLY A 152 -28.14 1.24 0.37
C GLY A 152 -27.09 0.13 0.43
N GLY A 153 -27.56 -1.09 0.25
CA GLY A 153 -26.70 -2.26 0.24
C GLY A 153 -26.63 -3.00 1.57
N ILE A 154 -25.96 -4.11 1.52
CA ILE A 154 -25.70 -4.99 2.65
C ILE A 154 -24.26 -4.79 3.12
N LYS A 155 -23.98 -5.22 4.35
CA LYS A 155 -22.62 -5.15 4.90
C LYS A 155 -21.62 -5.92 4.02
N PRO A 156 -20.35 -5.46 3.91
CA PRO A 156 -19.36 -6.09 3.05
C PRO A 156 -19.19 -7.59 3.28
N THR A 157 -19.14 -8.03 4.55
CA THR A 157 -18.97 -9.46 4.87
C THR A 157 -20.18 -10.29 4.44
N GLU A 158 -21.38 -9.75 4.52
CA GLU A 158 -22.60 -10.42 4.02
C GLU A 158 -22.65 -10.45 2.49
N ALA A 159 -22.24 -9.36 1.81
CA ALA A 159 -22.13 -9.32 0.36
C ALA A 159 -21.18 -10.41 -0.15
N MET A 160 -19.99 -10.52 0.47
CA MET A 160 -19.02 -11.57 0.13
C MET A 160 -19.61 -12.96 0.27
N ARG A 161 -20.28 -13.26 1.39
CA ARG A 161 -20.91 -14.59 1.60
C ARG A 161 -21.98 -14.90 0.56
N ARG A 162 -22.82 -13.92 0.21
CA ARG A 162 -23.89 -14.10 -0.79
C ARG A 162 -23.37 -14.35 -2.19
N MET A 163 -22.19 -13.82 -2.52
CA MET A 163 -21.57 -14.03 -3.84
C MET A 163 -20.88 -15.39 -3.98
N MET A 164 -20.64 -16.11 -2.88
CA MET A 164 -19.93 -17.38 -2.93
C MET A 164 -20.86 -18.55 -3.25
N PRO A 165 -20.43 -19.48 -4.11
CA PRO A 165 -21.13 -20.75 -4.32
C PRO A 165 -21.19 -21.57 -3.00
N PRO A 166 -22.17 -22.48 -2.85
CA PRO A 166 -22.24 -23.39 -1.72
C PRO A 166 -20.91 -24.15 -1.51
N GLY A 167 -20.45 -24.22 -0.27
CA GLY A 167 -19.20 -24.89 0.11
C GLY A 167 -17.93 -24.13 -0.27
N LYS A 168 -18.04 -22.90 -0.77
CA LYS A 168 -16.91 -22.02 -1.05
C LYS A 168 -16.91 -20.78 -0.16
N GLN A 169 -15.71 -20.23 0.04
CA GLN A 169 -15.51 -18.99 0.76
C GLN A 169 -14.44 -18.12 0.06
N PHE A 170 -14.58 -16.82 0.18
CA PHE A 170 -13.55 -15.85 -0.20
C PHE A 170 -12.56 -15.68 0.95
N TYR A 171 -11.28 -15.48 0.68
CA TYR A 171 -10.24 -15.40 1.71
C TYR A 171 -10.55 -14.36 2.81
N GLN A 172 -11.18 -13.23 2.45
CA GLN A 172 -11.56 -12.21 3.44
C GLN A 172 -12.65 -12.70 4.40
N THR A 173 -13.50 -13.64 3.98
CA THR A 173 -14.47 -14.30 4.87
C THR A 173 -13.78 -15.24 5.86
N TYR A 174 -12.74 -15.95 5.41
CA TYR A 174 -11.90 -16.79 6.27
C TYR A 174 -11.19 -15.96 7.36
N PHE A 175 -10.75 -14.74 7.03
CA PHE A 175 -10.09 -13.84 7.98
C PHE A 175 -11.00 -13.26 9.06
N GLN A 176 -12.34 -13.40 8.93
CA GLN A 176 -13.28 -12.83 9.91
C GLN A 176 -13.22 -13.53 11.26
N THR A 177 -12.91 -14.82 11.32
CA THR A 177 -12.90 -15.58 12.58
C THR A 177 -11.62 -15.33 13.37
N PRO A 178 -11.66 -14.66 14.55
CA PRO A 178 -10.48 -14.40 15.35
C PRO A 178 -9.73 -15.68 15.72
N GLY A 179 -8.40 -15.63 15.66
CA GLY A 179 -7.51 -16.72 16.05
C GLY A 179 -7.30 -17.81 14.99
N VAL A 180 -8.17 -17.93 13.99
CA VAL A 180 -8.05 -18.98 12.95
C VAL A 180 -6.88 -18.68 12.01
N ALA A 181 -6.96 -17.57 11.28
CA ALA A 181 -5.90 -17.17 10.37
C ALA A 181 -4.60 -16.79 11.10
N GLU A 182 -4.69 -16.18 12.29
CA GLU A 182 -3.50 -15.87 13.10
C GLU A 182 -2.68 -17.12 13.41
N LYS A 183 -3.34 -18.18 13.89
CA LYS A 183 -2.67 -19.44 14.26
C LYS A 183 -2.01 -20.08 13.05
N GLU A 184 -2.67 -20.05 11.92
CA GLU A 184 -2.17 -20.61 10.67
C GLU A 184 -0.97 -19.83 10.15
N LEU A 185 -1.13 -18.52 9.92
CA LEU A 185 -0.11 -17.65 9.32
C LEU A 185 1.13 -17.50 10.23
N ALA A 186 0.95 -17.48 11.55
CA ALA A 186 2.05 -17.36 12.51
C ALA A 186 2.75 -18.69 12.82
N SER A 187 2.29 -19.83 12.28
CA SER A 187 2.95 -21.12 12.52
C SER A 187 4.37 -21.19 11.96
N ASP A 188 4.61 -20.55 10.80
CA ASP A 188 5.90 -20.36 10.19
C ASP A 188 5.87 -19.04 9.37
N PRO A 189 6.17 -17.90 10.00
CA PRO A 189 6.09 -16.60 9.33
C PRO A 189 6.97 -16.49 8.07
N LYS A 190 8.14 -17.14 8.05
CA LYS A 190 9.03 -17.11 6.89
C LYS A 190 8.41 -17.85 5.71
N ARG A 191 7.89 -19.04 5.94
CA ARG A 191 7.17 -19.80 4.93
C ARG A 191 5.92 -19.05 4.46
N THR A 192 5.13 -18.51 5.39
CA THR A 192 3.92 -17.72 5.09
C THR A 192 4.24 -16.54 4.18
N MET A 193 5.23 -15.71 4.53
CA MET A 193 5.59 -14.55 3.71
C MET A 193 6.12 -14.97 2.33
N ARG A 194 6.95 -16.02 2.26
CA ARG A 194 7.43 -16.55 0.98
C ARG A 194 6.28 -16.99 0.07
N MET A 195 5.31 -17.73 0.61
CA MET A 195 4.16 -18.24 -0.15
C MET A 195 3.24 -17.11 -0.61
N LEU A 196 2.88 -16.18 0.27
CA LEU A 196 1.98 -15.06 -0.05
C LEU A 196 2.61 -14.11 -1.09
N LEU A 197 3.85 -13.69 -0.87
CA LEU A 197 4.56 -12.81 -1.80
C LEU A 197 4.74 -13.46 -3.17
N TYR A 198 5.09 -14.73 -3.21
CA TYR A 198 5.20 -15.47 -4.46
C TYR A 198 3.85 -15.59 -5.18
N SER A 199 2.84 -16.13 -4.50
CA SER A 199 1.58 -16.53 -5.17
C SER A 199 0.72 -15.36 -5.68
N ALA A 200 0.99 -14.13 -5.22
CA ALA A 200 0.35 -12.93 -5.75
C ALA A 200 1.21 -12.17 -6.79
N SER A 201 2.41 -12.68 -7.14
CA SER A 201 3.28 -12.10 -8.17
C SER A 201 2.72 -12.27 -9.59
N GLY A 202 3.03 -11.34 -10.48
CA GLY A 202 2.64 -11.40 -11.89
C GLY A 202 3.41 -12.44 -12.71
N SER A 203 4.71 -12.51 -12.50
CA SER A 203 5.67 -13.28 -13.30
C SER A 203 5.77 -14.77 -12.97
N ILE A 204 4.75 -15.36 -12.34
CA ILE A 204 4.73 -16.78 -11.96
C ILE A 204 3.77 -17.62 -12.82
N PRO A 205 3.98 -18.96 -12.88
CA PRO A 205 3.05 -19.85 -13.58
C PRO A 205 1.62 -19.74 -13.07
N LYS A 206 0.65 -19.84 -13.97
CA LYS A 206 -0.77 -19.70 -13.64
C LYS A 206 -1.25 -20.66 -12.54
N GLN A 207 -0.74 -21.88 -12.52
CA GLN A 207 -1.10 -22.90 -11.52
C GLN A 207 -0.56 -22.57 -10.12
N ASP A 208 0.42 -21.67 -10.00
CA ASP A 208 1.02 -21.26 -8.74
C ASP A 208 0.36 -20.02 -8.14
N LYS A 209 -0.54 -19.38 -8.91
CA LYS A 209 -1.28 -18.20 -8.47
C LYS A 209 -2.18 -18.53 -7.29
N TRP A 210 -2.32 -17.58 -6.37
CA TRP A 210 -3.20 -17.68 -5.22
C TRP A 210 -4.66 -17.95 -5.64
N ARG A 211 -5.29 -18.96 -5.04
CA ARG A 211 -6.72 -19.25 -5.19
C ARG A 211 -7.51 -18.50 -4.11
N TYR A 212 -7.97 -17.31 -4.41
CA TYR A 212 -8.69 -16.43 -3.45
C TYR A 212 -10.07 -16.95 -3.03
N ILE A 213 -10.66 -17.86 -3.81
CA ILE A 213 -11.93 -18.54 -3.52
C ILE A 213 -11.62 -20.04 -3.39
N PHE A 214 -11.94 -20.61 -2.23
CA PHE A 214 -11.57 -21.98 -1.88
C PHE A 214 -12.65 -22.68 -1.03
N GLY A 215 -12.50 -23.96 -0.73
CA GLY A 215 -13.43 -24.73 0.08
C GLY A 215 -13.52 -24.24 1.50
N THR A 216 -14.68 -24.34 2.12
CA THR A 216 -14.87 -23.95 3.53
C THR A 216 -14.13 -24.85 4.53
N ASP A 217 -13.62 -26.00 4.06
CA ASP A 217 -12.76 -26.96 4.77
C ASP A 217 -11.27 -26.74 4.51
N GLU A 218 -10.90 -25.90 3.53
CA GLU A 218 -9.52 -25.53 3.24
C GLU A 218 -9.07 -24.34 4.08
N LYS A 219 -7.76 -24.24 4.30
CA LYS A 219 -7.09 -23.09 4.92
C LYS A 219 -6.50 -22.18 3.87
N VAL A 220 -6.16 -20.93 4.24
CA VAL A 220 -5.60 -19.97 3.28
C VAL A 220 -4.22 -20.40 2.75
N LEU A 221 -3.37 -21.02 3.57
CA LEU A 221 -2.07 -21.52 3.12
C LEU A 221 -2.15 -22.75 2.20
N ASP A 222 -3.29 -23.46 2.18
CA ASP A 222 -3.53 -24.53 1.20
C ASP A 222 -3.83 -23.98 -0.21
N THR A 223 -4.04 -22.68 -0.33
CA THR A 223 -4.44 -21.99 -1.57
C THR A 223 -3.30 -21.24 -2.24
N VAL A 224 -2.13 -21.20 -1.62
CA VAL A 224 -0.91 -20.56 -2.09
C VAL A 224 0.23 -21.56 -2.25
N THR A 225 1.14 -21.26 -3.15
CA THR A 225 2.24 -22.16 -3.52
C THR A 225 3.51 -21.83 -2.72
N ASP A 226 4.17 -22.86 -2.19
CA ASP A 226 5.51 -22.74 -1.61
C ASP A 226 6.56 -22.93 -2.74
N PRO A 227 7.21 -21.84 -3.21
CA PRO A 227 8.04 -21.90 -4.41
C PRO A 227 9.38 -22.59 -4.17
N GLN A 228 9.87 -23.30 -5.19
CA GLN A 228 11.24 -23.80 -5.24
C GLN A 228 12.23 -22.69 -5.67
N GLN A 229 11.77 -21.72 -6.45
CA GLN A 229 12.55 -20.58 -6.91
C GLN A 229 11.74 -19.30 -6.78
N LEU A 230 12.38 -18.25 -6.29
CA LEU A 230 11.77 -16.94 -6.15
C LEU A 230 11.77 -16.18 -7.49
N PRO A 231 10.77 -15.34 -7.77
CA PRO A 231 10.80 -14.43 -8.90
C PRO A 231 11.94 -13.40 -8.72
N ALA A 232 12.44 -12.86 -9.82
CA ALA A 232 13.61 -11.99 -9.85
C ALA A 232 13.53 -10.75 -8.93
N TRP A 233 12.33 -10.25 -8.68
CA TRP A 233 12.08 -9.09 -7.84
C TRP A 233 12.15 -9.40 -6.34
N LEU A 234 11.89 -10.65 -5.91
CA LEU A 234 11.78 -11.07 -4.51
C LEU A 234 13.06 -11.80 -4.09
N LYS A 235 13.80 -11.25 -3.15
CA LYS A 235 15.03 -11.82 -2.64
C LYS A 235 14.82 -12.54 -1.31
N PRO A 236 15.67 -13.50 -0.93
CA PRO A 236 15.61 -14.14 0.39
C PRO A 236 15.66 -13.13 1.54
N GLU A 237 16.43 -12.05 1.41
CA GLU A 237 16.58 -10.99 2.41
C GLU A 237 15.27 -10.22 2.61
N ASP A 238 14.51 -10.03 1.55
CA ASP A 238 13.20 -9.38 1.63
C ASP A 238 12.22 -10.24 2.46
N ILE A 239 12.22 -11.55 2.21
CA ILE A 239 11.39 -12.51 2.98
C ILE A 239 11.81 -12.50 4.44
N ASP A 240 13.13 -12.51 4.73
CA ASP A 240 13.66 -12.52 6.09
C ASP A 240 13.28 -11.24 6.86
N TYR A 241 13.26 -10.08 6.18
CA TYR A 241 12.81 -8.82 6.77
C TYR A 241 11.34 -8.91 7.21
N TYR A 242 10.44 -9.27 6.28
CA TYR A 242 9.01 -9.44 6.61
C TYR A 242 8.81 -10.50 7.69
N ALA A 243 9.44 -11.66 7.56
CA ALA A 243 9.30 -12.77 8.49
C ALA A 243 9.72 -12.40 9.92
N THR A 244 10.80 -11.64 10.06
CA THR A 244 11.29 -11.16 11.37
C THR A 244 10.25 -10.29 12.06
N GLU A 245 9.66 -9.34 11.34
CA GLU A 245 8.64 -8.46 11.90
C GLU A 245 7.35 -9.21 12.22
N PHE A 246 6.86 -10.06 11.31
CA PHE A 246 5.64 -10.85 11.56
C PHE A 246 5.82 -11.95 12.60
N ALA A 247 7.03 -12.47 12.80
CA ALA A 247 7.31 -13.36 13.93
C ALA A 247 7.17 -12.65 15.29
N ARG A 248 7.52 -11.37 15.33
CA ARG A 248 7.44 -10.53 16.54
C ARG A 248 6.01 -10.05 16.82
N THR A 249 5.27 -9.61 15.78
CA THR A 249 3.96 -8.95 15.92
C THR A 249 2.78 -9.91 15.73
N GLY A 250 2.99 -11.01 15.04
CA GLY A 250 1.91 -11.82 14.48
C GLY A 250 1.16 -11.10 13.35
N PHE A 251 0.06 -11.70 12.91
CA PHE A 251 -0.75 -11.20 11.79
C PHE A 251 -2.05 -10.51 12.23
N ARG A 252 -2.36 -10.51 13.56
CA ARG A 252 -3.65 -10.01 14.08
C ARG A 252 -3.93 -8.57 13.68
N GLY A 253 -2.93 -7.67 13.77
CA GLY A 253 -3.10 -6.28 13.41
C GLY A 253 -3.58 -6.12 11.95
N GLY A 254 -2.89 -6.78 11.01
CA GLY A 254 -3.28 -6.79 9.60
C GLY A 254 -4.64 -7.43 9.33
N LEU A 255 -4.96 -8.53 10.03
CA LEU A 255 -6.26 -9.20 9.90
C LEU A 255 -7.41 -8.35 10.42
N ASN A 256 -7.17 -7.45 11.37
CA ASN A 256 -8.19 -6.56 11.89
C ASN A 256 -8.68 -5.52 10.86
N TYR A 257 -7.90 -5.19 9.82
CA TYR A 257 -8.38 -4.38 8.69
C TYR A 257 -9.57 -5.03 7.99
N TYR A 258 -9.51 -6.36 7.80
CA TYR A 258 -10.62 -7.13 7.22
C TYR A 258 -11.80 -7.27 8.17
N ARG A 259 -11.56 -7.40 9.49
CA ARG A 259 -12.61 -7.53 10.51
C ARG A 259 -13.36 -6.23 10.76
N SER A 260 -12.73 -5.09 10.53
CA SER A 260 -13.33 -3.77 10.70
C SER A 260 -14.20 -3.31 9.52
N GLN A 261 -14.28 -4.07 8.41
CA GLN A 261 -14.96 -3.65 7.19
C GLN A 261 -16.44 -3.30 7.41
N ASP A 262 -17.17 -4.12 8.18
CA ASP A 262 -18.59 -3.88 8.46
C ASP A 262 -18.81 -2.65 9.33
N LEU A 263 -17.90 -2.39 10.27
CA LEU A 263 -17.93 -1.19 11.10
C LEU A 263 -17.57 0.04 10.25
N THR A 264 -16.49 -0.04 9.47
CA THR A 264 -16.13 0.99 8.47
C THR A 264 -17.33 1.34 7.57
N TRP A 265 -18.01 0.31 7.06
CA TRP A 265 -19.22 0.51 6.25
C TRP A 265 -20.30 1.27 7.01
N SER A 266 -20.53 0.94 8.27
CA SER A 266 -21.52 1.63 9.11
C SER A 266 -21.15 3.10 9.37
N GLU A 267 -19.86 3.36 9.66
CA GLU A 267 -19.34 4.69 10.01
C GLU A 267 -19.23 5.64 8.82
N THR A 268 -19.04 5.12 7.60
CA THR A 268 -18.75 5.93 6.41
C THR A 268 -19.97 6.24 5.53
N GLY A 269 -21.20 6.14 6.08
CA GLY A 269 -22.44 6.46 5.36
C GLY A 269 -22.47 7.85 4.74
N PHE A 270 -21.83 8.83 5.38
CA PHE A 270 -21.71 10.19 4.88
C PHE A 270 -20.82 10.35 3.63
N LEU A 271 -20.08 9.31 3.25
CA LEU A 271 -19.28 9.27 2.00
C LEU A 271 -20.07 8.69 0.81
N ILE A 272 -21.35 8.34 0.97
CA ILE A 272 -22.18 7.86 -0.14
C ILE A 272 -22.19 8.90 -1.27
N GLY A 273 -21.96 8.46 -2.50
CA GLY A 273 -21.93 9.30 -3.69
C GLY A 273 -20.70 10.21 -3.84
N ARG A 274 -19.79 10.24 -2.85
CA ARG A 274 -18.58 11.06 -2.93
C ARG A 274 -17.64 10.53 -3.99
N LYS A 275 -17.14 11.44 -4.83
CA LYS A 275 -16.08 11.20 -5.81
C LYS A 275 -14.73 11.59 -5.21
N LEU A 276 -13.67 11.06 -5.73
CA LEU A 276 -12.32 11.49 -5.40
C LEU A 276 -11.94 12.66 -6.32
N LEU A 277 -11.85 13.86 -5.77
CA LEU A 277 -11.70 15.09 -6.54
C LEU A 277 -10.24 15.55 -6.72
N GLN A 278 -9.31 15.00 -5.96
CA GLN A 278 -7.89 15.31 -6.10
C GLN A 278 -7.36 14.80 -7.45
N PRO A 279 -6.35 15.48 -8.05
CA PRO A 279 -5.55 14.87 -9.09
C PRO A 279 -5.10 13.49 -8.64
N THR A 280 -5.32 12.47 -9.46
CA THR A 280 -5.09 11.08 -9.06
C THR A 280 -4.34 10.31 -10.15
N LEU A 281 -3.32 9.55 -9.75
CA LEU A 281 -2.66 8.54 -10.57
C LEU A 281 -3.10 7.16 -10.08
N PHE A 282 -3.51 6.28 -11.00
CA PHE A 282 -3.78 4.87 -10.72
C PHE A 282 -2.78 3.97 -11.45
N ILE A 283 -2.15 3.05 -10.73
CA ILE A 283 -1.22 2.04 -11.28
C ILE A 283 -1.59 0.67 -10.69
N ALA A 284 -1.67 -0.36 -11.52
CA ALA A 284 -1.80 -1.74 -11.04
C ALA A 284 -1.05 -2.70 -11.95
N GLY A 285 -0.71 -3.87 -11.45
CA GLY A 285 -0.29 -4.97 -12.30
C GLY A 285 -1.44 -5.48 -13.15
N GLN A 286 -1.19 -5.82 -14.40
CA GLN A 286 -2.22 -6.42 -15.27
C GLN A 286 -2.62 -7.82 -14.78
N ASP A 287 -1.68 -8.51 -14.12
CA ASP A 287 -1.87 -9.86 -13.57
C ASP A 287 -2.20 -9.84 -12.06
N ASP A 288 -2.53 -8.68 -11.51
CA ASP A 288 -3.01 -8.52 -10.14
C ASP A 288 -4.45 -9.02 -10.03
N PRO A 289 -4.73 -10.01 -9.17
CA PRO A 289 -6.08 -10.54 -8.97
C PRO A 289 -7.07 -9.50 -8.44
N VAL A 290 -6.59 -8.46 -7.75
CA VAL A 290 -7.44 -7.35 -7.28
C VAL A 290 -8.05 -6.60 -8.46
N VAL A 291 -7.35 -6.48 -9.58
CA VAL A 291 -7.88 -5.88 -10.82
C VAL A 291 -9.11 -6.63 -11.33
N GLU A 292 -9.12 -7.97 -11.21
CA GLU A 292 -10.28 -8.79 -11.56
C GLU A 292 -11.44 -8.60 -10.58
N PHE A 293 -11.17 -8.66 -9.26
CA PHE A 293 -12.20 -8.49 -8.23
C PHE A 293 -12.78 -7.08 -8.21
N ALA A 294 -11.95 -6.08 -8.44
CA ALA A 294 -12.34 -4.67 -8.45
C ALA A 294 -12.72 -4.15 -9.85
N LYS A 295 -12.99 -5.04 -10.81
CA LYS A 295 -13.27 -4.67 -12.22
C LYS A 295 -14.33 -3.59 -12.34
N GLY A 296 -15.42 -3.67 -11.58
CA GLY A 296 -16.48 -2.65 -11.59
C GLY A 296 -16.00 -1.27 -11.18
N GLY A 297 -15.11 -1.18 -10.18
CA GLY A 297 -14.45 0.07 -9.77
C GLY A 297 -13.49 0.58 -10.85
N LEU A 298 -12.69 -0.32 -11.42
CA LEU A 298 -11.72 0.01 -12.46
C LEU A 298 -12.38 0.51 -13.76
N ASP A 299 -13.48 -0.14 -14.19
CA ASP A 299 -14.24 0.23 -15.39
C ASP A 299 -14.94 1.61 -15.23
N ASN A 300 -15.24 2.01 -14.01
CA ASN A 300 -15.88 3.29 -13.69
C ASN A 300 -14.92 4.32 -13.07
N LEU A 301 -13.63 4.07 -13.08
CA LEU A 301 -12.65 4.89 -12.37
C LEU A 301 -12.67 6.36 -12.86
N GLU A 302 -12.75 6.61 -14.17
CA GLU A 302 -12.81 7.96 -14.76
C GLU A 302 -14.06 8.74 -14.33
N LYS A 303 -15.19 8.04 -14.08
CA LYS A 303 -16.42 8.65 -13.57
C LYS A 303 -16.32 8.96 -12.08
N SER A 304 -15.62 8.09 -11.33
CA SER A 304 -15.46 8.17 -9.88
C SER A 304 -14.37 9.16 -9.48
N VAL A 305 -13.39 9.38 -10.37
CA VAL A 305 -12.20 10.24 -10.19
C VAL A 305 -12.13 11.22 -11.35
N PRO A 306 -12.87 12.34 -11.32
CA PRO A 306 -12.94 13.29 -12.45
C PRO A 306 -11.59 13.88 -12.86
N ASN A 307 -10.64 13.97 -11.92
CA ASN A 307 -9.29 14.48 -12.14
C ASN A 307 -8.25 13.34 -12.22
N LEU A 308 -8.65 12.20 -12.79
CA LEU A 308 -7.74 11.09 -13.03
C LEU A 308 -6.69 11.50 -14.07
N TRP A 309 -5.42 11.58 -13.64
CA TRP A 309 -4.31 11.96 -14.52
C TRP A 309 -3.96 10.83 -15.48
N LYS A 310 -3.80 9.60 -14.95
CA LYS A 310 -3.56 8.39 -15.75
C LYS A 310 -4.11 7.17 -15.00
N LYS A 311 -4.53 6.17 -15.78
CA LYS A 311 -4.82 4.80 -15.36
C LYS A 311 -3.87 3.87 -16.13
N VAL A 312 -2.97 3.19 -15.42
CA VAL A 312 -1.93 2.36 -16.03
C VAL A 312 -2.00 0.94 -15.48
N LEU A 313 -2.07 -0.04 -16.38
CA LEU A 313 -1.91 -1.45 -16.05
C LEU A 313 -0.57 -1.93 -16.61
N LEU A 314 0.30 -2.44 -15.74
CA LEU A 314 1.65 -2.87 -16.08
C LEU A 314 1.65 -4.34 -16.49
N PRO A 315 2.00 -4.69 -17.75
CA PRO A 315 2.01 -6.08 -18.21
C PRO A 315 3.02 -6.95 -17.45
N GLY A 316 2.62 -8.17 -17.09
CA GLY A 316 3.47 -9.13 -16.39
C GLY A 316 3.73 -8.82 -14.92
N VAL A 317 3.09 -7.80 -14.38
CA VAL A 317 3.18 -7.36 -12.98
C VAL A 317 1.96 -7.84 -12.24
N GLY A 318 2.15 -8.37 -11.04
CA GLY A 318 1.09 -8.83 -10.14
C GLY A 318 0.70 -7.80 -9.10
N HIS A 319 0.41 -8.31 -7.91
CA HIS A 319 -0.13 -7.52 -6.81
C HIS A 319 0.90 -6.52 -6.24
N TRP A 320 2.16 -6.92 -6.12
CA TRP A 320 3.21 -6.13 -5.46
C TRP A 320 3.81 -5.09 -6.40
N THR A 321 2.95 -4.23 -6.94
CA THR A 321 3.21 -3.34 -8.08
C THR A 321 4.48 -2.51 -7.92
N GLU A 322 4.70 -1.91 -6.74
CA GLU A 322 5.87 -1.06 -6.44
C GLU A 322 7.15 -1.87 -6.17
N GLN A 323 7.02 -3.16 -5.90
CA GLN A 323 8.13 -4.08 -5.66
C GLN A 323 8.50 -4.87 -6.92
N GLU A 324 7.50 -5.27 -7.74
CA GLU A 324 7.71 -6.02 -8.97
C GLU A 324 8.20 -5.12 -10.13
N ALA A 325 7.72 -3.88 -10.19
CA ALA A 325 8.04 -2.91 -11.26
C ALA A 325 8.47 -1.53 -10.73
N PRO A 326 9.47 -1.45 -9.83
CA PRO A 326 9.85 -0.19 -9.19
C PRO A 326 10.27 0.90 -10.17
N ALA A 327 10.90 0.56 -11.28
CA ALA A 327 11.35 1.52 -12.29
C ALA A 327 10.15 2.23 -12.96
N ASP A 328 9.11 1.47 -13.34
CA ASP A 328 7.92 2.03 -13.94
C ASP A 328 7.07 2.82 -12.94
N VAL A 329 6.90 2.31 -11.73
CA VAL A 329 6.20 3.01 -10.65
C VAL A 329 6.89 4.34 -10.34
N ASN A 330 8.21 4.35 -10.15
CA ASN A 330 8.98 5.56 -9.86
C ASN A 330 8.89 6.57 -11.01
N ARG A 331 9.01 6.14 -12.26
CA ARG A 331 8.86 7.00 -13.43
C ARG A 331 7.49 7.66 -13.49
N LEU A 332 6.42 6.86 -13.39
CA LEU A 332 5.03 7.35 -13.42
C LEU A 332 4.73 8.28 -12.24
N PHE A 333 5.20 7.94 -11.05
CA PHE A 333 5.01 8.75 -9.87
C PHE A 333 5.71 10.11 -10.02
N LEU A 334 6.97 10.13 -10.46
CA LEU A 334 7.72 11.37 -10.69
C LEU A 334 7.12 12.23 -11.80
N GLU A 335 6.64 11.62 -12.89
CA GLU A 335 5.90 12.33 -13.95
C GLU A 335 4.64 13.00 -13.38
N PHE A 336 3.88 12.26 -12.56
CA PHE A 336 2.68 12.76 -11.91
C PHE A 336 3.00 13.92 -10.96
N LEU A 337 3.97 13.76 -10.06
CA LEU A 337 4.36 14.81 -9.11
C LEU A 337 4.81 16.10 -9.84
N LYS A 338 5.51 15.99 -10.96
CA LYS A 338 5.90 17.14 -11.79
C LYS A 338 4.71 17.83 -12.46
N SER A 339 3.61 17.12 -12.71
CA SER A 339 2.39 17.69 -13.29
C SER A 339 1.54 18.47 -12.28
N LEU A 340 1.79 18.31 -10.98
CA LEU A 340 1.13 19.02 -9.89
C LEU A 340 1.79 20.40 -9.71
N LYS A 341 1.35 21.38 -10.46
CA LYS A 341 1.85 22.76 -10.39
C LYS A 341 1.04 23.59 -9.40
#